data_959d85b8b56beb6f61e0d7fa74811004
#
_entry.id   959d85b8b56beb6f61e0d7fa74811004
#
_cell.length_a   1.000
_cell.length_b   1.000
_cell.length_c   1.000
_cell.angle_alpha   90.00
_cell.angle_beta   90.00
_cell.angle_gamma   90.00
#
_symmetry.space_group_name_H-M   'P 1'
#
loop_
_entity.id
_entity.type
_entity.pdbx_description
1 polymer ?
#
loop_
_entity_poly.entity_id
_entity_poly.type
_entity_poly.pdbx_seq_one_letter_code
_entity_poly.pdbx_strand_id
1 'polypeptide(L)'
;MEMKWTSKALADLARLYEFLAPVNKPAAARAVQALTKVPTILLTNPRIGEQLFQFEPREVRRILVGEYEVRYELQDSIIYVLRLWHTREDR
;
A
#
# COMPACT_ATOMS: atom_id res chain seq x y z
N MET A 1 15.26 9.40 -3.44
CA MET A 1 14.37 8.27 -3.83
C MET A 1 12.98 8.82 -4.08
N GLU A 2 12.32 8.37 -5.11
CA GLU A 2 10.94 8.79 -5.40
C GLU A 2 9.97 7.63 -5.21
N MET A 3 8.68 7.96 -5.09
CA MET A 3 7.63 6.98 -4.97
C MET A 3 6.62 7.16 -6.09
N LYS A 4 6.20 6.06 -6.68
CA LYS A 4 5.17 6.04 -7.71
C LYS A 4 4.09 5.03 -7.35
N TRP A 5 2.85 5.41 -7.60
CA TRP A 5 1.69 4.52 -7.40
C TRP A 5 1.30 3.94 -8.75
N THR A 6 1.24 2.62 -8.82
CA THR A 6 0.76 1.96 -10.04
C THR A 6 -0.73 2.21 -10.22
N SER A 7 -1.22 2.02 -11.44
CA SER A 7 -2.66 2.17 -11.70
C SER A 7 -3.48 1.16 -10.89
N LYS A 8 -2.94 -0.04 -10.66
CA LYS A 8 -3.61 -1.04 -9.83
C LYS A 8 -3.70 -0.59 -8.37
N ALA A 9 -2.65 0.03 -7.84
CA ALA A 9 -2.66 0.55 -6.47
C ALA A 9 -3.68 1.68 -6.33
N LEU A 10 -3.75 2.57 -7.30
CA LEU A 10 -4.74 3.65 -7.30
C LEU A 10 -6.16 3.11 -7.39
N ALA A 11 -6.37 2.07 -8.20
CA ALA A 11 -7.66 1.41 -8.29
C ALA A 11 -8.03 0.73 -6.97
N ASP A 12 -7.05 0.11 -6.30
CA ASP A 12 -7.27 -0.48 -4.98
C ASP A 12 -7.70 0.57 -3.96
N LEU A 13 -7.05 1.73 -3.96
CA LEU A 13 -7.40 2.82 -3.04
C LEU A 13 -8.83 3.29 -3.26
N ALA A 14 -9.22 3.48 -4.53
CA ALA A 14 -10.58 3.88 -4.87
C ALA A 14 -11.59 2.81 -4.44
N ARG A 15 -11.27 1.55 -4.68
CA ARG A 15 -12.12 0.42 -4.29
C ARG A 15 -12.33 0.37 -2.79
N LEU A 16 -11.27 0.56 -2.00
CA LEU A 16 -11.37 0.55 -0.55
C LEU A 16 -12.27 1.69 -0.06
N TYR A 17 -12.13 2.88 -0.62
CA TYR A 17 -12.97 4.00 -0.26
C TYR A 17 -14.44 3.71 -0.60
N GLU A 18 -14.72 3.23 -1.81
CA GLU A 18 -16.07 2.93 -2.27
C GLU A 18 -16.72 1.82 -1.44
N PHE A 19 -15.91 0.86 -0.97
CA PHE A 19 -16.40 -0.23 -0.12
C PHE A 19 -16.79 0.27 1.27
N LEU A 20 -16.00 1.17 1.84
CA LEU A 20 -16.18 1.64 3.21
C LEU A 20 -17.15 2.81 3.34
N ALA A 21 -17.15 3.72 2.37
CA ALA A 21 -17.90 4.98 2.48
C ALA A 21 -19.41 4.78 2.66
N PRO A 22 -20.08 3.86 1.95
CA PRO A 22 -21.52 3.66 2.14
C PRO A 22 -21.90 3.17 3.53
N VAL A 23 -20.99 2.44 4.20
CA VAL A 23 -21.24 1.88 5.52
C VAL A 23 -20.83 2.85 6.61
N ASN A 24 -19.65 3.47 6.44
CA ASN A 24 -19.08 4.34 7.46
C ASN A 24 -18.11 5.34 6.80
N LYS A 25 -18.62 6.51 6.49
CA LYS A 25 -17.85 7.56 5.86
C LYS A 25 -16.61 7.99 6.66
N PRO A 26 -16.72 8.21 8.00
CA PRO A 26 -15.53 8.51 8.80
C PRO A 26 -14.48 7.41 8.75
N ALA A 27 -14.88 6.14 8.72
CA ALA A 27 -13.93 5.04 8.63
C ALA A 27 -13.21 5.05 7.28
N ALA A 28 -13.93 5.32 6.20
CA ALA A 28 -13.34 5.44 4.86
C ALA A 28 -12.30 6.57 4.82
N ALA A 29 -12.63 7.72 5.41
CA ALA A 29 -11.71 8.85 5.46
C ALA A 29 -10.45 8.49 6.28
N ARG A 30 -10.61 7.80 7.40
CA ARG A 30 -9.47 7.37 8.22
C ARG A 30 -8.58 6.38 7.47
N ALA A 31 -9.17 5.48 6.70
CA ALA A 31 -8.41 4.54 5.89
C ALA A 31 -7.54 5.27 4.87
N VAL A 32 -8.12 6.22 4.15
CA VAL A 32 -7.37 7.02 3.17
C VAL A 32 -6.27 7.81 3.86
N GLN A 33 -6.58 8.43 5.01
CA GLN A 33 -5.57 9.18 5.77
C GLN A 33 -4.41 8.29 6.22
N ALA A 34 -4.70 7.09 6.71
CA ALA A 34 -3.65 6.14 7.12
C ALA A 34 -2.76 5.77 5.93
N LEU A 35 -3.36 5.51 4.78
CA LEU A 35 -2.61 5.12 3.59
C LEU A 35 -1.82 6.27 2.98
N THR A 36 -2.24 7.53 3.20
CA THR A 36 -1.46 8.69 2.74
C THR A 36 -0.16 8.88 3.51
N LYS A 37 0.01 8.19 4.63
CA LYS A 37 1.28 8.22 5.40
C LYS A 37 2.32 7.27 4.84
N VAL A 38 1.93 6.37 3.94
CA VAL A 38 2.84 5.38 3.35
C VAL A 38 4.06 6.02 2.70
N PRO A 39 3.94 7.10 1.90
CA PRO A 39 5.13 7.73 1.33
C PRO A 39 6.17 8.14 2.36
N THR A 40 5.74 8.76 3.46
CA THR A 40 6.66 9.18 4.52
C THR A 40 7.36 7.98 5.14
N ILE A 41 6.60 6.92 5.43
CA ILE A 41 7.15 5.70 6.03
C ILE A 41 8.20 5.07 5.11
N LEU A 42 7.87 4.87 3.85
CA LEU A 42 8.74 4.15 2.92
C LEU A 42 9.92 4.99 2.44
N LEU A 43 9.75 6.29 2.27
CA LEU A 43 10.86 7.15 1.88
C LEU A 43 11.87 7.32 3.01
N THR A 44 11.42 7.23 4.27
CA THR A 44 12.30 7.28 5.43
C THR A 44 13.06 5.97 5.60
N ASN A 45 12.39 4.83 5.36
CA ASN A 45 13.00 3.51 5.52
C ASN A 45 12.44 2.53 4.48
N PRO A 46 13.02 2.53 3.26
CA PRO A 46 12.45 1.73 2.16
C PRO A 46 12.39 0.23 2.42
N ARG A 47 13.28 -0.28 3.27
CA ARG A 47 13.34 -1.73 3.53
C ARG A 47 12.71 -2.14 4.85
N ILE A 48 11.82 -1.29 5.38
CA ILE A 48 11.10 -1.60 6.61
C ILE A 48 10.14 -2.78 6.46
N GLY A 49 9.61 -2.98 5.25
CA GLY A 49 8.65 -4.04 4.99
C GLY A 49 9.29 -5.42 4.88
N GLU A 50 8.50 -6.44 5.16
CA GLU A 50 8.90 -7.83 5.01
C GLU A 50 9.12 -8.17 3.53
N GLN A 51 10.26 -8.77 3.21
CA GLN A 51 10.53 -9.16 1.83
C GLN A 51 9.72 -10.39 1.45
N LEU A 52 9.14 -10.35 0.25
CA LEU A 52 8.36 -11.44 -0.32
C LEU A 52 9.26 -12.17 -1.33
N PHE A 53 9.91 -13.24 -0.88
CA PHE A 53 10.95 -13.91 -1.67
C PHE A 53 10.41 -14.61 -2.92
N GLN A 54 9.11 -14.89 -2.97
CA GLN A 54 8.50 -15.52 -4.14
C GLN A 54 8.56 -14.65 -5.40
N PHE A 55 8.89 -13.36 -5.24
CA PHE A 55 8.99 -12.45 -6.39
C PHE A 55 10.41 -12.23 -6.86
N GLU A 56 11.39 -12.89 -6.23
CA GLU A 56 12.79 -12.73 -6.66
C GLU A 56 12.95 -13.05 -8.14
N PRO A 57 13.84 -12.34 -8.88
CA PRO A 57 14.84 -11.38 -8.37
C PRO A 57 14.32 -9.98 -8.08
N ARG A 58 13.02 -9.74 -8.22
CA ARG A 58 12.43 -8.45 -7.87
C ARG A 58 12.40 -8.28 -6.36
N GLU A 59 12.75 -7.09 -5.88
CA GLU A 59 12.65 -6.80 -4.45
C GLU A 59 11.26 -6.27 -4.13
N VAL A 60 10.35 -7.19 -3.80
CA VAL A 60 8.98 -6.88 -3.44
C VAL A 60 8.83 -7.08 -1.93
N ARG A 61 8.23 -6.09 -1.28
CA ARG A 61 8.04 -6.09 0.16
C ARG A 61 6.60 -5.74 0.50
N ARG A 62 6.20 -6.03 1.72
CA ARG A 62 4.89 -5.62 2.23
C ARG A 62 5.03 -4.96 3.59
N ILE A 63 4.16 -4.01 3.87
CA ILE A 63 4.01 -3.44 5.20
C ILE A 63 2.54 -3.45 5.58
N LEU A 64 2.29 -3.41 6.89
CA LEU A 64 0.95 -3.23 7.42
C LEU A 64 0.83 -1.81 7.93
N VAL A 65 -0.21 -1.11 7.47
CA VAL A 65 -0.53 0.24 7.91
C VAL A 65 -1.95 0.18 8.45
N GLY A 66 -2.06 0.12 9.79
CA GLY A 66 -3.34 -0.17 10.43
C GLY A 66 -3.82 -1.55 10.02
N GLU A 67 -5.02 -1.63 9.46
CA GLU A 67 -5.61 -2.89 8.99
C GLU A 67 -5.41 -3.11 7.50
N TYR A 68 -4.46 -2.39 6.88
CA TYR A 68 -4.22 -2.45 5.46
C TYR A 68 -2.85 -2.99 5.17
N GLU A 69 -2.77 -3.85 4.15
CA GLU A 69 -1.49 -4.34 3.64
C GLU A 69 -1.13 -3.54 2.40
N VAL A 70 0.10 -3.04 2.35
CA VAL A 70 0.64 -2.33 1.20
C VAL A 70 1.79 -3.14 0.66
N ARG A 71 1.69 -3.53 -0.60
CA ARG A 71 2.76 -4.24 -1.29
C ARG A 71 3.48 -3.27 -2.21
N TYR A 72 4.80 -3.27 -2.13
CA TYR A 72 5.61 -2.33 -2.89
C TYR A 72 6.89 -3.00 -3.39
N GLU A 73 7.47 -2.39 -4.40
CA GLU A 73 8.69 -2.89 -5.03
C GLU A 73 9.74 -1.79 -5.02
N LEU A 74 10.98 -2.18 -4.69
CA LEU A 74 12.13 -1.30 -4.81
C LEU A 74 12.84 -1.60 -6.12
N GLN A 75 12.97 -0.59 -6.97
CA GLN A 75 13.64 -0.71 -8.26
C GLN A 75 14.49 0.54 -8.45
N ASP A 76 15.81 0.37 -8.38
CA ASP A 76 16.78 1.47 -8.45
C ASP A 76 16.46 2.51 -7.36
N SER A 77 16.18 3.75 -7.73
CA SER A 77 15.86 4.81 -6.78
C SER A 77 14.36 5.08 -6.69
N ILE A 78 13.53 4.11 -7.08
CA ILE A 78 12.08 4.29 -7.12
C ILE A 78 11.40 3.22 -6.28
N ILE A 79 10.40 3.64 -5.51
CA ILE A 79 9.49 2.74 -4.79
C ILE A 79 8.18 2.73 -5.57
N TYR A 80 7.77 1.55 -6.05
CA TYR A 80 6.50 1.37 -6.72
C TYR A 80 5.50 0.76 -5.75
N VAL A 81 4.41 1.46 -5.46
CA VAL A 81 3.31 0.88 -4.71
C VAL A 81 2.51 0.02 -5.69
N LEU A 82 2.54 -1.29 -5.49
CA LEU A 82 1.98 -2.25 -6.43
C LEU A 82 0.50 -2.52 -6.17
N ARG A 83 0.15 -2.79 -4.94
CA ARG A 83 -1.19 -3.16 -4.53
C ARG A 83 -1.44 -2.76 -3.09
N LEU A 84 -2.69 -2.57 -2.74
CA LEU A 84 -3.10 -2.42 -1.34
C LEU A 84 -4.49 -3.01 -1.13
N TRP A 85 -4.72 -3.54 0.06
CA TRP A 85 -5.99 -4.13 0.43
C TRP A 85 -6.15 -4.18 1.94
N HIS A 86 -7.39 -4.39 2.38
CA HIS A 86 -7.67 -4.63 3.78
C HIS A 86 -7.24 -6.06 4.13
N THR A 87 -6.69 -6.26 5.32
CA THR A 87 -6.17 -7.58 5.73
C THR A 87 -7.25 -8.66 5.76
N ARG A 88 -8.52 -8.28 5.85
CA ARG A 88 -9.65 -9.22 5.86
C ARG A 88 -10.24 -9.48 4.48
N GLU A 89 -9.74 -8.84 3.45
CA GLU A 89 -10.23 -9.11 2.11
C GLU A 89 -9.77 -10.46 1.62
N ASP A 90 -10.64 -11.15 0.88
CA ASP A 90 -10.30 -12.37 0.18
C ASP A 90 -9.56 -11.98 -1.11
N ARG A 91 -8.35 -12.51 -1.27
CA ARG A 91 -7.46 -12.15 -2.38
C ARG A 91 -7.17 -13.35 -3.24
#